data_dc79498724fed75bf184fbab172d713b
#
_entry.id   dc79498724fed75bf184fbab172d713b
#
_cell.length_a   1.000
_cell.length_b   1.000
_cell.length_c   1.000
_cell.angle_alpha   90.00
_cell.angle_beta   90.00
_cell.angle_gamma   90.00
#
_symmetry.space_group_name_H-M   'P 1'
#
loop_
_entity.id
_entity.type
_entity.pdbx_description
1 polymer ?
#
loop_
_entity_poly.entity_id
_entity_poly.type
_entity_poly.pdbx_seq_one_letter_code
_entity_poly.pdbx_strand_id
1 'polypeptide(L)'
;MELVAYFSPTGTTKRKAEELAKTKGADLYEIEPEVKYTSADLNWTNPNSRSSVEMHDNKCRPAIKANAPHLEKYDKIYIGFPIWWYIAPTIINTFLEKYDFSHKEIVLFATSGGSGFGNALENIKESVPNSCKISLGKVNNITGM
;
A
#
# COMPACT_ATOMS: atom_id res chain seq x y z
N MET A 1 -1.75 19.56 -2.37
CA MET A 1 -0.63 18.88 -1.69
C MET A 1 -0.68 17.40 -2.00
N GLU A 2 0.47 16.76 -2.04
CA GLU A 2 0.59 15.33 -2.34
C GLU A 2 1.19 14.59 -1.16
N LEU A 3 0.78 13.33 -1.00
CA LEU A 3 1.27 12.45 0.06
C LEU A 3 1.76 11.14 -0.57
N VAL A 4 2.88 10.62 -0.08
CA VAL A 4 3.31 9.26 -0.38
C VAL A 4 3.09 8.41 0.86
N ALA A 5 2.13 7.50 0.80
CA ALA A 5 1.84 6.55 1.87
C ALA A 5 2.34 5.16 1.46
N TYR A 6 2.91 4.41 2.39
CA TYR A 6 3.47 3.11 2.04
C TYR A 6 3.39 2.12 3.19
N PHE A 7 3.37 0.83 2.83
CA PHE A 7 3.55 -0.29 3.73
C PHE A 7 4.82 -1.03 3.32
N SER A 8 5.76 -1.19 4.26
CA SER A 8 7.07 -1.78 3.94
C SER A 8 7.60 -2.63 5.09
N PRO A 9 7.23 -3.91 5.17
CA PRO A 9 7.69 -4.77 6.27
C PRO A 9 9.19 -5.10 6.21
N THR A 10 9.82 -5.00 5.03
CA THR A 10 11.25 -5.32 4.86
C THR A 10 12.11 -4.10 4.53
N GLY A 11 11.52 -2.93 4.32
CA GLY A 11 12.25 -1.69 3.99
C GLY A 11 12.43 -1.44 2.51
N THR A 12 12.11 -2.38 1.64
CA THR A 12 12.29 -2.21 0.18
C THR A 12 11.34 -1.16 -0.38
N THR A 13 10.05 -1.27 -0.07
CA THR A 13 9.06 -0.29 -0.50
C THR A 13 9.33 1.08 0.13
N LYS A 14 9.80 1.10 1.39
CA LYS A 14 10.15 2.34 2.08
C LYS A 14 11.18 3.15 1.29
N ARG A 15 12.22 2.52 0.80
CA ARG A 15 13.26 3.21 0.01
C ARG A 15 12.67 3.84 -1.25
N LYS A 16 11.78 3.13 -1.94
CA LYS A 16 11.11 3.66 -3.14
C LYS A 16 10.17 4.80 -2.77
N ALA A 17 9.45 4.68 -1.67
CA ALA A 17 8.56 5.74 -1.19
C ALA A 17 9.33 7.02 -0.85
N GLU A 18 10.46 6.90 -0.16
CA GLU A 18 11.31 8.05 0.18
C GLU A 18 11.83 8.74 -1.09
N GLU A 19 12.27 7.96 -2.07
CA GLU A 19 12.75 8.48 -3.35
C GLU A 19 11.64 9.23 -4.09
N LEU A 20 10.44 8.67 -4.14
CA LEU A 20 9.29 9.28 -4.80
C LEU A 20 8.86 10.56 -4.09
N ALA A 21 8.79 10.56 -2.77
CA ALA A 21 8.42 11.73 -2.00
C ALA A 21 9.39 12.89 -2.23
N LYS A 22 10.69 12.59 -2.28
CA LYS A 22 11.73 13.59 -2.56
C LYS A 22 11.57 14.17 -3.97
N THR A 23 11.35 13.33 -4.97
CA THR A 23 11.19 13.74 -6.36
C THR A 23 9.96 14.62 -6.56
N LYS A 24 8.86 14.31 -5.88
CA LYS A 24 7.58 15.03 -6.02
C LYS A 24 7.44 16.20 -5.06
N GLY A 25 8.34 16.35 -4.09
CA GLY A 25 8.15 17.31 -3.01
C GLY A 25 6.93 17.00 -2.17
N ALA A 26 6.62 15.72 -2.01
CA ALA A 26 5.43 15.24 -1.29
C ALA A 26 5.78 14.89 0.15
N ASP A 27 4.77 14.92 1.02
CA ASP A 27 4.89 14.41 2.38
C ASP A 27 4.96 12.88 2.36
N LEU A 28 5.50 12.28 3.41
CA LEU A 28 5.71 10.85 3.52
C LEU A 28 5.01 10.31 4.76
N TYR A 29 4.30 9.18 4.61
CA TYR A 29 3.61 8.53 5.71
C TYR A 29 3.76 7.02 5.62
N GLU A 30 4.17 6.39 6.72
CA GLU A 30 4.24 4.93 6.81
C GLU A 30 2.93 4.36 7.36
N ILE A 31 2.33 3.42 6.62
CA ILE A 31 1.20 2.65 7.11
C ILE A 31 1.75 1.57 8.03
N GLU A 32 1.63 1.78 9.34
CA GLU A 32 2.21 0.88 10.33
C GLU A 32 1.18 -0.12 10.85
N PRO A 33 1.47 -1.44 10.76
CA PRO A 33 0.62 -2.42 11.41
C PRO A 33 0.71 -2.24 12.93
N GLU A 34 -0.38 -2.50 13.64
CA GLU A 34 -0.35 -2.47 15.11
C GLU A 34 0.65 -3.48 15.66
N VAL A 35 0.73 -4.66 15.03
CA VAL A 35 1.71 -5.69 15.36
C VAL A 35 2.67 -5.83 14.19
N LYS A 36 3.94 -5.51 14.39
CA LYS A 36 4.94 -5.58 13.32
C LYS A 36 5.11 -6.99 12.80
N TYR A 37 5.41 -7.10 11.49
CA TYR A 37 5.69 -8.37 10.85
C TYR A 37 7.11 -8.81 11.16
N THR A 38 7.28 -10.06 11.62
CA THR A 38 8.59 -10.68 11.81
C THR A 38 9.00 -11.42 10.54
N SER A 39 10.25 -11.90 10.49
CA SER A 39 10.70 -12.73 9.37
C SER A 39 9.86 -14.00 9.22
N ALA A 40 9.46 -14.61 10.33
CA ALA A 40 8.57 -15.79 10.31
C ALA A 40 7.19 -15.43 9.74
N ASP A 41 6.66 -14.25 10.11
CA ASP A 41 5.38 -13.78 9.60
C ASP A 41 5.39 -13.59 8.09
N LEU A 42 6.53 -13.26 7.51
CA LEU A 42 6.70 -12.97 6.09
C LEU A 42 7.09 -14.20 5.25
N ASN A 43 7.23 -15.36 5.87
CA ASN A 43 7.63 -16.58 5.16
C ASN A 43 6.49 -17.12 4.30
N TRP A 44 6.47 -16.69 3.04
CA TRP A 44 5.42 -17.03 2.08
C TRP A 44 5.42 -18.53 1.70
N THR A 45 6.50 -19.25 1.98
CA THR A 45 6.57 -20.69 1.72
C THR A 45 5.88 -21.51 2.80
N ASN A 46 5.57 -20.90 3.95
CA ASN A 46 4.84 -21.55 5.03
C ASN A 46 3.36 -21.15 4.95
N PRO A 47 2.43 -22.10 4.65
CA PRO A 47 1.01 -21.76 4.53
C PRO A 47 0.37 -21.30 5.85
N ASN A 48 1.03 -21.52 6.98
CA ASN A 48 0.56 -21.11 8.29
C ASN A 48 1.19 -19.79 8.78
N SER A 49 2.07 -19.16 7.98
CA SER A 49 2.65 -17.88 8.35
C SER A 49 1.56 -16.79 8.35
N ARG A 50 1.80 -15.72 9.09
CA ARG A 50 0.85 -14.61 9.19
C ARG A 50 0.47 -14.05 7.82
N SER A 51 1.46 -13.76 6.96
CA SER A 51 1.19 -13.21 5.64
C SER A 51 0.39 -14.20 4.77
N SER A 52 0.71 -15.49 4.83
CA SER A 52 -0.03 -16.51 4.07
C SER A 52 -1.49 -16.58 4.51
N VAL A 53 -1.73 -16.60 5.81
CA VAL A 53 -3.11 -16.65 6.36
C VAL A 53 -3.88 -15.40 5.97
N GLU A 54 -3.27 -14.22 6.11
CA GLU A 54 -3.93 -12.95 5.76
C GLU A 54 -4.27 -12.88 4.27
N MET A 55 -3.37 -13.33 3.42
CA MET A 55 -3.56 -13.21 1.97
C MET A 55 -4.51 -14.26 1.38
N HIS A 56 -4.76 -15.35 2.09
CA HIS A 56 -5.76 -16.36 1.67
C HIS A 56 -7.18 -16.01 2.15
N ASP A 57 -7.35 -14.90 2.86
CA ASP A 57 -8.65 -14.38 3.24
C ASP A 57 -8.75 -12.94 2.74
N ASN A 58 -9.47 -12.73 1.62
CA ASN A 58 -9.60 -11.41 1.02
C ASN A 58 -10.42 -10.43 1.87
N LYS A 59 -11.06 -10.90 2.92
CA LYS A 59 -11.78 -10.07 3.90
C LYS A 59 -10.92 -9.74 5.12
N CYS A 60 -9.72 -10.28 5.21
CA CYS A 60 -8.81 -9.97 6.30
C CYS A 60 -8.46 -8.49 6.28
N ARG A 61 -8.51 -7.86 7.45
CA ARG A 61 -8.16 -6.43 7.61
C ARG A 61 -7.22 -6.29 8.80
N PRO A 62 -5.91 -6.50 8.59
CA PRO A 62 -4.94 -6.34 9.67
C PRO A 62 -5.03 -4.94 10.25
N ALA A 63 -5.02 -4.84 11.58
CA ALA A 63 -5.13 -3.56 12.27
C ALA A 63 -3.89 -2.69 12.04
N ILE A 64 -4.10 -1.39 11.88
CA ILE A 64 -3.03 -0.41 11.68
C ILE A 64 -3.08 0.65 12.78
N LYS A 65 -1.94 1.31 13.01
CA LYS A 65 -1.88 2.45 13.92
C LYS A 65 -2.68 3.62 13.35
N ALA A 66 -3.47 4.29 14.20
CA ALA A 66 -4.33 5.40 13.79
C ALA A 66 -3.58 6.73 13.93
N ASN A 67 -2.50 6.87 13.17
CA ASN A 67 -1.60 8.04 13.24
C ASN A 67 -1.41 8.73 11.89
N ALA A 68 -2.35 8.57 10.97
CA ALA A 68 -2.27 9.21 9.67
C ALA A 68 -2.36 10.75 9.81
N PRO A 69 -1.68 11.50 8.92
CA PRO A 69 -1.83 12.95 8.87
C PRO A 69 -3.26 13.33 8.46
N HIS A 70 -3.59 14.61 8.54
CA HIS A 70 -4.90 15.10 8.10
C HIS A 70 -5.04 14.92 6.58
N LEU A 71 -5.73 13.87 6.17
CA LEU A 71 -5.81 13.47 4.75
C LEU A 71 -6.60 14.47 3.90
N GLU A 72 -7.47 15.25 4.51
CA GLU A 72 -8.29 16.23 3.81
C GLU A 72 -7.47 17.29 3.06
N LYS A 73 -6.22 17.54 3.48
CA LYS A 73 -5.35 18.51 2.80
C LYS A 73 -4.64 17.95 1.57
N TYR A 74 -4.75 16.66 1.32
CA TYR A 74 -4.13 16.00 0.17
C TYR A 74 -5.19 15.65 -0.87
N ASP A 75 -4.97 16.09 -2.10
CA ASP A 75 -5.84 15.77 -3.23
C ASP A 75 -5.29 14.59 -4.05
N LYS A 76 -3.99 14.32 -3.94
CA LYS A 76 -3.34 13.20 -4.62
C LYS A 76 -2.48 12.42 -3.62
N ILE A 77 -2.65 11.11 -3.61
CA ILE A 77 -1.93 10.22 -2.72
C ILE A 77 -1.31 9.08 -3.52
N TYR A 78 0.01 8.91 -3.39
CA TYR A 78 0.70 7.75 -3.92
C TYR A 78 0.68 6.69 -2.83
N ILE A 79 0.29 5.46 -3.18
CA ILE A 79 0.26 4.35 -2.22
C ILE A 79 1.19 3.25 -2.71
N GLY A 80 2.19 2.92 -1.88
CA GLY A 80 3.19 1.92 -2.20
C GLY A 80 3.12 0.70 -1.30
N PHE A 81 3.40 -0.48 -1.89
CA PHE A 81 3.32 -1.75 -1.18
C PHE A 81 4.12 -2.84 -1.91
N PRO A 82 4.54 -3.89 -1.20
CA PRO A 82 5.07 -5.07 -1.88
C PRO A 82 3.93 -5.88 -2.49
N ILE A 83 4.17 -6.50 -3.64
CA ILE A 83 3.19 -7.41 -4.23
C ILE A 83 3.25 -8.75 -3.50
N TRP A 84 2.12 -9.16 -2.92
CA TRP A 84 1.95 -10.43 -2.25
C TRP A 84 0.87 -11.24 -2.99
N TRP A 85 1.22 -12.43 -3.48
CA TRP A 85 0.28 -13.30 -4.23
C TRP A 85 -0.46 -12.54 -5.33
N TYR A 86 0.28 -11.71 -6.10
CA TYR A 86 -0.22 -10.96 -7.27
C TYR A 86 -1.26 -9.89 -6.94
N ILE A 87 -1.38 -9.48 -5.68
CA ILE A 87 -2.25 -8.37 -5.26
C ILE A 87 -1.55 -7.51 -4.19
N ALA A 88 -2.20 -6.43 -3.78
CA ALA A 88 -1.73 -5.64 -2.64
C ALA A 88 -2.00 -6.40 -1.33
N PRO A 89 -1.13 -6.26 -0.32
CA PRO A 89 -1.43 -6.80 1.01
C PRO A 89 -2.74 -6.23 1.55
N THR A 90 -3.51 -7.06 2.26
CA THR A 90 -4.82 -6.65 2.76
C THR A 90 -4.77 -5.51 3.77
N ILE A 91 -3.60 -5.23 4.35
CA ILE A 91 -3.39 -4.07 5.20
C ILE A 91 -3.62 -2.75 4.44
N ILE A 92 -3.40 -2.72 3.13
CA ILE A 92 -3.71 -1.56 2.29
C ILE A 92 -5.21 -1.33 2.25
N ASN A 93 -6.01 -2.39 2.15
CA ASN A 93 -7.47 -2.28 2.23
C ASN A 93 -7.89 -1.72 3.60
N THR A 94 -7.23 -2.13 4.68
CA THR A 94 -7.48 -1.57 6.02
C THR A 94 -7.31 -0.06 6.02
N PHE A 95 -6.20 0.43 5.47
CA PHE A 95 -5.90 1.85 5.40
C PHE A 95 -6.96 2.62 4.59
N LEU A 96 -7.32 2.10 3.43
CA LEU A 96 -8.28 2.74 2.53
C LEU A 96 -9.69 2.78 3.11
N GLU A 97 -10.07 1.77 3.91
CA GLU A 97 -11.38 1.70 4.51
C GLU A 97 -11.47 2.51 5.81
N LYS A 98 -10.32 2.79 6.44
CA LYS A 98 -10.27 3.52 7.70
C LYS A 98 -10.44 5.02 7.53
N TYR A 99 -10.03 5.58 6.39
CA TYR A 99 -10.05 7.01 6.12
C TYR A 99 -10.90 7.31 4.89
N ASP A 100 -11.29 8.58 4.73
CA ASP A 100 -12.13 9.01 3.61
C ASP A 100 -11.26 9.42 2.42
N PHE A 101 -11.38 8.69 1.32
CA PHE A 101 -10.66 8.96 0.08
C PHE A 101 -11.59 9.49 -1.02
N SER A 102 -12.80 9.95 -0.68
CA SER A 102 -13.74 10.53 -1.63
C SER A 102 -13.11 11.69 -2.40
N HIS A 103 -13.29 11.71 -3.72
CA HIS A 103 -12.82 12.75 -4.64
C HIS A 103 -11.30 12.92 -4.70
N LYS A 104 -10.54 11.94 -4.18
CA LYS A 104 -9.08 11.96 -4.23
C LYS A 104 -8.57 11.16 -5.42
N GLU A 105 -7.35 11.48 -5.84
CA GLU A 105 -6.63 10.70 -6.85
C GLU A 105 -5.60 9.82 -6.14
N ILE A 106 -5.58 8.53 -6.45
CA ILE A 106 -4.60 7.58 -5.92
C ILE A 106 -3.77 7.03 -7.08
N VAL A 107 -2.44 7.04 -6.91
CA VAL A 107 -1.51 6.41 -7.85
C VAL A 107 -0.79 5.30 -7.10
N LEU A 108 -0.88 4.06 -7.60
CA LEU A 108 -0.25 2.91 -6.96
C LEU A 108 1.17 2.72 -7.48
N PHE A 109 2.08 2.42 -6.57
CA PHE A 109 3.41 1.91 -6.94
C PHE A 109 3.72 0.68 -6.07
N ALA A 110 4.60 -0.18 -6.56
CA ALA A 110 4.83 -1.44 -5.88
C ALA A 110 6.27 -1.89 -6.01
N THR A 111 6.66 -2.80 -5.13
CA THR A 111 7.91 -3.55 -5.23
C THR A 111 7.58 -5.03 -5.39
N SER A 112 8.37 -5.74 -6.18
CA SER A 112 8.08 -7.14 -6.50
C SER A 112 9.36 -7.89 -6.82
N GLY A 113 9.36 -9.20 -6.57
CA GLY A 113 10.45 -10.09 -6.94
C GLY A 113 10.46 -10.47 -8.42
N GLY A 114 9.54 -9.95 -9.24
CA GLY A 114 9.51 -10.24 -10.67
C GLY A 114 8.13 -10.12 -11.32
N SER A 115 7.05 -10.00 -10.53
CA SER A 115 5.71 -9.83 -11.08
C SER A 115 5.37 -8.35 -11.27
N GLY A 116 4.33 -8.06 -12.06
CA GLY A 116 3.72 -6.74 -12.14
C GLY A 116 2.66 -6.57 -11.07
N PHE A 117 1.72 -5.65 -11.30
CA PHE A 117 0.64 -5.35 -10.35
C PHE A 117 -0.37 -6.50 -10.17
N GLY A 118 -0.48 -7.40 -11.15
CA GLY A 118 -1.48 -8.47 -11.09
C GLY A 118 -2.89 -7.90 -10.95
N ASN A 119 -3.63 -8.37 -9.95
CA ASN A 119 -5.00 -7.93 -9.69
C ASN A 119 -5.08 -6.88 -8.57
N ALA A 120 -3.97 -6.18 -8.27
CA ALA A 120 -3.94 -5.21 -7.17
C ALA A 120 -4.97 -4.09 -7.36
N LEU A 121 -5.15 -3.60 -8.60
CA LEU A 121 -6.09 -2.52 -8.89
C LEU A 121 -7.53 -2.90 -8.54
N GLU A 122 -8.00 -4.07 -9.01
CA GLU A 122 -9.36 -4.54 -8.72
C GLU A 122 -9.56 -4.76 -7.23
N ASN A 123 -8.57 -5.33 -6.57
CA ASN A 123 -8.62 -5.62 -5.15
C ASN A 123 -8.71 -4.34 -4.32
N ILE A 124 -7.99 -3.29 -4.70
CA ILE A 124 -7.99 -2.01 -4.00
C ILE A 124 -9.27 -1.21 -4.28
N LYS A 125 -9.80 -1.26 -5.49
CA LYS A 125 -11.02 -0.54 -5.86
C LYS A 125 -12.21 -0.89 -4.96
N GLU A 126 -12.24 -2.09 -4.43
CA GLU A 126 -13.31 -2.53 -3.52
C GLU A 126 -13.32 -1.74 -2.21
N SER A 127 -12.21 -1.10 -1.84
CA SER A 127 -12.05 -0.44 -0.56
C SER A 127 -12.18 1.08 -0.62
N VAL A 128 -12.46 1.65 -1.79
CA VAL A 128 -12.58 3.11 -1.96
C VAL A 128 -13.92 3.47 -2.61
N PRO A 129 -14.42 4.70 -2.38
CA PRO A 129 -15.66 5.15 -3.03
C PRO A 129 -15.45 5.37 -4.53
N ASN A 130 -16.54 5.34 -5.30
CA ASN A 130 -16.51 5.51 -6.75
C ASN A 130 -15.95 6.88 -7.17
N SER A 131 -16.04 7.89 -6.31
CA SER A 131 -15.50 9.23 -6.58
C SER A 131 -13.99 9.29 -6.50
N CYS A 132 -13.33 8.27 -5.93
CA CYS A 132 -11.88 8.18 -5.88
C CYS A 132 -11.36 7.65 -7.21
N LYS A 133 -10.38 8.35 -7.80
CA LYS A 133 -9.72 7.91 -9.03
C LYS A 133 -8.46 7.16 -8.69
N ILE A 134 -8.32 5.93 -9.21
CA ILE A 134 -7.12 5.12 -8.99
C ILE A 134 -6.45 4.81 -10.32
N SER A 135 -5.14 4.99 -10.38
CA SER A 135 -4.34 4.61 -11.54
C SER A 135 -3.10 3.83 -11.12
N LEU A 136 -2.56 3.04 -12.03
CA LEU A 136 -1.33 2.31 -11.80
C LEU A 136 -0.13 3.18 -12.15
N GLY A 137 0.83 3.26 -11.23
CA GLY A 137 2.14 3.84 -11.48
C GLY A 137 3.10 2.77 -11.98
N LYS A 138 4.18 2.52 -11.21
CA LYS A 138 5.24 1.60 -11.65
C LYS A 138 5.58 0.57 -10.58
N VAL A 139 6.15 -0.55 -11.03
CA VAL A 139 6.68 -1.61 -10.17
C VAL A 139 8.20 -1.53 -10.20
N ASN A 140 8.82 -1.55 -9.03
CA ASN A 140 10.28 -1.53 -8.78
C ASN A 140 11.01 -0.29 -9.26
N ASN A 141 10.71 0.22 -10.43
CA ASN A 141 11.36 1.40 -10.98
C ASN A 141 10.34 2.53 -11.07
N ILE A 142 10.41 3.47 -10.12
CA ILE A 142 9.48 4.58 -10.03
C ILE A 142 9.92 5.82 -10.80
N THR A 143 11.01 5.74 -11.55
CA THR A 143 11.52 6.87 -12.33
C THR A 143 10.47 7.33 -13.36
N GLY A 144 10.18 8.61 -13.36
CA GLY A 144 9.22 9.19 -14.30
C GLY A 144 7.75 9.07 -13.90
N MET A 145 7.48 8.70 -12.65
CA MET A 145 6.11 8.73 -12.12
C MET A 145 5.63 10.16 -11.88
#